data_687fc46c5e580cdeed761fba1600daae
#
_entry.id   687fc46c5e580cdeed761fba1600daae
#
_cell.length_a   1.000
_cell.length_b   1.000
_cell.length_c   1.000
_cell.angle_alpha   90.00
_cell.angle_beta   90.00
_cell.angle_gamma   90.00
#
_symmetry.space_group_name_H-M   'P 1'
#
loop_
_entity.id
_entity.type
_entity.pdbx_description
1 polymer ?
#
loop_
_entity_poly.entity_id
_entity_poly.type
_entity_poly.pdbx_seq_one_letter_code
_entity_poly.pdbx_strand_id
1 'polypeptide(L)'
;MSTPLRPMSTGEILDRTFNLYRNNFVLFAGIAIVPPALMLVVQLIQAGMVATPGHPRATTAGFAAAGGIGMMLGVFAYLVGLAVAHAATVFAVSAVHLERTTTIGESYGRVKGRYGRVVWVIVQAALRSFLPAILVIIVAAILMPLAAKGGGKAGAALAGVVIGLAIIVAAIMGLVLYLRYALAVPACVLEDIKASAAIKRSVFLSAGSRGQIFVIYFLMGIISFIVTWLFMIPAAMLAAATAKGSPALAALFTGLAGFLAGTLAGPIATIALSLVYFDQRVRKEAFDLQLMMAAVDGTPLPGAQAASAG
;
A
#
# COMPACT_ATOMS: atom_id res chain seq x y z
N MET A 1 22.84 0.14 -24.48
CA MET A 1 21.96 1.09 -25.19
C MET A 1 20.83 1.42 -24.24
N SER A 2 20.88 2.61 -23.60
CA SER A 2 19.81 3.08 -22.72
C SER A 2 18.54 3.22 -23.54
N THR A 3 17.49 2.50 -23.17
CA THR A 3 16.18 2.66 -23.79
C THR A 3 15.71 4.09 -23.54
N PRO A 4 15.46 4.92 -24.59
CA PRO A 4 15.01 6.28 -24.39
C PRO A 4 13.74 6.25 -23.55
N LEU A 5 13.70 7.09 -22.52
CA LEU A 5 12.51 7.30 -21.72
C LEU A 5 11.45 7.93 -22.62
N ARG A 6 10.43 7.14 -22.99
CA ARG A 6 9.31 7.61 -23.80
C ARG A 6 8.01 7.41 -23.05
N PRO A 7 6.95 8.13 -23.38
CA PRO A 7 5.62 7.87 -22.88
C PRO A 7 5.21 6.41 -23.13
N MET A 8 4.77 5.72 -22.07
CA MET A 8 4.39 4.31 -22.13
C MET A 8 2.88 4.15 -22.15
N SER A 9 2.39 3.17 -22.90
CA SER A 9 0.98 2.73 -22.81
C SER A 9 0.75 1.96 -21.51
N THR A 10 -0.53 1.78 -21.14
CA THR A 10 -0.89 0.97 -19.94
C THR A 10 -0.35 -0.45 -20.03
N GLY A 11 -0.43 -1.09 -21.22
CA GLY A 11 0.12 -2.43 -21.46
C GLY A 11 1.64 -2.47 -21.28
N GLU A 12 2.36 -1.49 -21.82
CA GLU A 12 3.82 -1.40 -21.68
C GLU A 12 4.24 -1.21 -20.21
N ILE A 13 3.48 -0.45 -19.42
CA ILE A 13 3.75 -0.29 -17.98
C ILE A 13 3.57 -1.64 -17.27
N LEU A 14 2.52 -2.41 -17.60
CA LEU A 14 2.28 -3.72 -17.04
C LEU A 14 3.39 -4.71 -17.40
N ASP A 15 3.73 -4.81 -18.67
CA ASP A 15 4.82 -5.68 -19.13
C ASP A 15 6.15 -5.33 -18.46
N ARG A 16 6.45 -4.04 -18.37
CA ARG A 16 7.66 -3.58 -17.70
C ARG A 16 7.65 -3.86 -16.21
N THR A 17 6.49 -3.75 -15.56
CA THR A 17 6.30 -4.11 -14.14
C THR A 17 6.67 -5.58 -13.91
N PHE A 18 6.11 -6.49 -14.70
CA PHE A 18 6.40 -7.92 -14.57
C PHE A 18 7.85 -8.27 -14.92
N ASN A 19 8.40 -7.65 -15.95
CA ASN A 19 9.80 -7.85 -16.33
C ASN A 19 10.75 -7.37 -15.23
N LEU A 20 10.52 -6.18 -14.66
CA LEU A 20 11.33 -5.66 -13.55
C LEU A 20 11.23 -6.58 -12.33
N TYR A 21 10.01 -7.00 -11.97
CA TYR A 21 9.79 -7.88 -10.84
C TYR A 21 10.45 -9.23 -11.02
N ARG A 22 10.25 -9.87 -12.18
CA ARG A 22 10.84 -11.19 -12.48
C ARG A 22 12.36 -11.16 -12.52
N ASN A 23 12.94 -10.18 -13.18
CA ASN A 23 14.39 -10.08 -13.35
C ASN A 23 15.11 -9.68 -12.05
N ASN A 24 14.43 -9.02 -11.12
CA ASN A 24 14.97 -8.58 -9.83
C ASN A 24 14.15 -9.12 -8.65
N PHE A 25 13.67 -10.38 -8.78
CA PHE A 25 12.74 -10.97 -7.81
C PHE A 25 13.29 -10.94 -6.38
N VAL A 26 14.54 -11.36 -6.17
CA VAL A 26 15.18 -11.40 -4.85
C VAL A 26 15.27 -10.02 -4.21
N LEU A 27 15.56 -8.98 -5.01
CA LEU A 27 15.60 -7.59 -4.53
C LEU A 27 14.22 -7.15 -4.04
N PHE A 28 13.19 -7.27 -4.89
CA PHE A 28 11.86 -6.75 -4.56
C PHE A 28 11.15 -7.59 -3.49
N ALA A 29 11.23 -8.92 -3.56
CA ALA A 29 10.68 -9.78 -2.53
C ALA A 29 11.43 -9.59 -1.20
N GLY A 30 12.76 -9.44 -1.22
CA GLY A 30 13.56 -9.17 -0.04
C GLY A 30 13.26 -7.81 0.62
N ILE A 31 12.90 -6.79 -0.16
CA ILE A 31 12.39 -5.52 0.41
C ILE A 31 10.99 -5.74 1.01
N ALA A 32 10.11 -6.45 0.32
CA ALA A 32 8.73 -6.62 0.74
C ALA A 32 8.52 -7.58 1.92
N ILE A 33 9.53 -8.35 2.30
CA ILE A 33 9.43 -9.36 3.38
C ILE A 33 9.17 -8.74 4.76
N VAL A 34 9.64 -7.52 5.01
CA VAL A 34 9.64 -6.89 6.34
C VAL A 34 8.23 -6.69 6.90
N PRO A 35 7.27 -6.05 6.22
CA PRO A 35 5.93 -5.86 6.79
C PRO A 35 5.20 -7.16 7.11
N PRO A 36 5.10 -8.16 6.20
CA PRO A 36 4.40 -9.40 6.52
C PRO A 36 5.15 -10.25 7.57
N ALA A 37 6.49 -10.15 7.67
CA ALA A 37 7.24 -10.79 8.74
C ALA A 37 6.89 -10.21 10.11
N LEU A 38 6.77 -8.88 10.23
CA LEU A 38 6.32 -8.23 11.46
C LEU A 38 4.93 -8.71 11.88
N MET A 39 4.00 -8.82 10.91
CA MET A 39 2.66 -9.29 11.18
C MET A 39 2.63 -10.78 11.58
N LEU A 40 3.46 -11.61 10.95
CA LEU A 40 3.61 -13.02 11.32
C LEU A 40 4.10 -13.16 12.77
N VAL A 41 5.11 -12.41 13.17
CA VAL A 41 5.63 -12.41 14.55
C VAL A 41 4.53 -12.03 15.55
N VAL A 42 3.75 -10.99 15.27
CA VAL A 42 2.62 -10.57 16.14
C VAL A 42 1.58 -11.68 16.25
N GLN A 43 1.22 -12.34 15.15
CA GLN A 43 0.26 -13.45 15.14
C GLN A 43 0.77 -14.65 15.94
N LEU A 44 2.06 -14.99 15.83
CA LEU A 44 2.66 -16.09 16.59
C LEU A 44 2.71 -15.81 18.09
N ILE A 45 3.04 -14.57 18.48
CA ILE A 45 2.99 -14.17 19.90
C ILE A 45 1.56 -14.31 20.43
N GLN A 46 0.56 -13.82 19.72
CA GLN A 46 -0.84 -13.92 20.12
C GLN A 46 -1.30 -15.39 20.22
N ALA A 47 -0.94 -16.22 19.24
CA ALA A 47 -1.25 -17.65 19.26
C ALA A 47 -0.61 -18.37 20.46
N GLY A 48 0.63 -18.03 20.81
CA GLY A 48 1.32 -18.54 22.00
C GLY A 48 0.62 -18.16 23.30
N MET A 49 0.15 -16.91 23.41
CA MET A 49 -0.59 -16.44 24.59
C MET A 49 -1.91 -17.21 24.79
N VAL A 50 -2.62 -17.55 23.70
CA VAL A 50 -3.88 -18.33 23.77
C VAL A 50 -3.63 -19.80 24.08
N ALA A 51 -2.49 -20.36 23.65
CA ALA A 51 -2.17 -21.76 23.80
C ALA A 51 -1.63 -22.13 25.19
N THR A 52 -1.26 -21.17 26.06
CA THR A 52 -0.64 -21.43 27.36
C THR A 52 -1.70 -22.00 28.35
N PRO A 53 -1.55 -23.25 28.88
CA PRO A 53 -2.44 -23.80 29.87
C PRO A 53 -2.42 -22.97 31.16
N GLY A 54 -3.58 -22.68 31.75
CA GLY A 54 -3.69 -21.92 32.98
C GLY A 54 -3.93 -20.42 32.82
N HIS A 55 -3.86 -19.88 31.64
CA HIS A 55 -4.37 -18.54 31.40
C HIS A 55 -5.89 -18.58 31.31
N PRO A 56 -6.62 -17.74 32.05
CA PRO A 56 -8.07 -17.71 31.92
C PRO A 56 -8.40 -17.38 30.47
N ARG A 57 -9.20 -18.29 29.84
CA ARG A 57 -9.71 -18.03 28.48
C ARG A 57 -10.25 -16.60 28.45
N ALA A 58 -10.08 -15.91 27.34
CA ALA A 58 -10.33 -14.49 27.02
C ALA A 58 -11.62 -13.81 27.59
N THR A 59 -12.18 -14.31 28.67
CA THR A 59 -13.36 -13.80 29.40
C THR A 59 -13.01 -12.73 30.43
N THR A 60 -11.73 -12.58 30.80
CA THR A 60 -11.34 -11.49 31.70
C THR A 60 -11.02 -10.24 30.83
N ALA A 61 -11.67 -9.14 31.16
CA ALA A 61 -11.49 -7.84 30.46
C ALA A 61 -10.02 -7.45 30.32
N GLY A 62 -9.16 -7.81 31.26
CA GLY A 62 -7.71 -7.54 31.21
C GLY A 62 -6.97 -8.31 30.13
N PHE A 63 -7.31 -9.59 29.89
CA PHE A 63 -6.69 -10.39 28.83
C PHE A 63 -7.15 -9.92 27.41
N ALA A 64 -8.45 -9.59 27.27
CA ALA A 64 -8.98 -9.02 26.04
C ALA A 64 -8.35 -7.65 25.74
N ALA A 65 -8.13 -6.82 26.77
CA ALA A 65 -7.46 -5.52 26.62
C ALA A 65 -5.99 -5.69 26.23
N ALA A 66 -5.24 -6.59 26.88
CA ALA A 66 -3.83 -6.85 26.55
C ALA A 66 -3.65 -7.41 25.12
N GLY A 67 -4.52 -8.33 24.70
CA GLY A 67 -4.56 -8.84 23.33
C GLY A 67 -4.91 -7.75 22.31
N GLY A 68 -5.87 -6.88 22.63
CA GLY A 68 -6.26 -5.74 21.82
C GLY A 68 -5.14 -4.72 21.65
N ILE A 69 -4.44 -4.35 22.74
CA ILE A 69 -3.29 -3.45 22.69
C ILE A 69 -2.15 -4.07 21.86
N GLY A 70 -1.84 -5.36 22.09
CA GLY A 70 -0.82 -6.07 21.31
C GLY A 70 -1.14 -6.09 19.81
N MET A 71 -2.41 -6.30 19.45
CA MET A 71 -2.87 -6.22 18.05
C MET A 71 -2.73 -4.80 17.49
N MET A 72 -3.12 -3.77 18.22
CA MET A 72 -2.98 -2.37 17.77
C MET A 72 -1.52 -2.00 17.51
N LEU A 73 -0.61 -2.36 18.44
CA LEU A 73 0.83 -2.15 18.27
C LEU A 73 1.38 -2.93 17.08
N GLY A 74 0.92 -4.17 16.88
CA GLY A 74 1.30 -4.99 15.72
C GLY A 74 0.84 -4.41 14.39
N VAL A 75 -0.40 -3.95 14.31
CA VAL A 75 -0.94 -3.26 13.13
C VAL A 75 -0.18 -1.95 12.87
N PHE A 76 0.13 -1.19 13.92
CA PHE A 76 0.92 0.03 13.78
C PHE A 76 2.32 -0.26 13.24
N ALA A 77 3.02 -1.25 13.81
CA ALA A 77 4.34 -1.68 13.35
C ALA A 77 4.30 -2.18 11.88
N TYR A 78 3.26 -2.94 11.53
CA TYR A 78 3.02 -3.37 10.14
C TYR A 78 2.84 -2.19 9.20
N LEU A 79 2.01 -1.20 9.54
CA LEU A 79 1.77 -0.03 8.70
C LEU A 79 3.04 0.82 8.53
N VAL A 80 3.84 0.99 9.58
CA VAL A 80 5.13 1.66 9.49
C VAL A 80 6.09 0.85 8.61
N GLY A 81 6.19 -0.45 8.82
CA GLY A 81 7.00 -1.34 7.99
C GLY A 81 6.59 -1.31 6.52
N LEU A 82 5.27 -1.31 6.25
CA LEU A 82 4.71 -1.18 4.90
C LEU A 82 5.10 0.15 4.25
N ALA A 83 5.01 1.26 4.97
CA ALA A 83 5.39 2.59 4.48
C ALA A 83 6.87 2.63 4.10
N VAL A 84 7.73 2.08 4.94
CA VAL A 84 9.18 2.04 4.72
C VAL A 84 9.53 1.10 3.57
N ALA A 85 8.92 -0.08 3.51
CA ALA A 85 9.10 -1.02 2.39
C ALA A 85 8.62 -0.45 1.05
N HIS A 86 7.49 0.27 1.05
CA HIS A 86 6.99 1.01 -0.12
C HIS A 86 8.03 2.02 -0.61
N ALA A 87 8.59 2.84 0.28
CA ALA A 87 9.60 3.83 -0.07
C ALA A 87 10.90 3.19 -0.58
N ALA A 88 11.36 2.11 0.05
CA ALA A 88 12.54 1.35 -0.39
C ALA A 88 12.32 0.71 -1.77
N THR A 89 11.11 0.18 -2.03
CA THR A 89 10.73 -0.37 -3.34
C THR A 89 10.72 0.72 -4.41
N VAL A 90 10.17 1.91 -4.13
CA VAL A 90 10.19 3.06 -5.06
C VAL A 90 11.62 3.44 -5.42
N PHE A 91 12.52 3.48 -4.45
CA PHE A 91 13.95 3.75 -4.68
C PHE A 91 14.59 2.64 -5.53
N ALA A 92 14.36 1.37 -5.18
CA ALA A 92 14.88 0.23 -5.94
C ALA A 92 14.40 0.25 -7.40
N VAL A 93 13.10 0.54 -7.64
CA VAL A 93 12.55 0.69 -9.00
C VAL A 93 13.26 1.81 -9.76
N SER A 94 13.48 2.95 -9.11
CA SER A 94 14.20 4.08 -9.72
C SER A 94 15.63 3.68 -10.13
N ALA A 95 16.35 2.98 -9.26
CA ALA A 95 17.71 2.53 -9.56
C ALA A 95 17.71 1.55 -10.74
N VAL A 96 16.91 0.49 -10.67
CA VAL A 96 16.84 -0.54 -11.73
C VAL A 96 16.31 0.04 -13.05
N HIS A 97 15.33 0.94 -13.00
CA HIS A 97 14.77 1.59 -14.18
C HIS A 97 15.78 2.49 -14.90
N LEU A 98 16.73 3.08 -14.15
CA LEU A 98 17.84 3.88 -14.66
C LEU A 98 19.12 3.04 -14.88
N GLU A 99 18.99 1.72 -15.03
CA GLU A 99 20.08 0.77 -15.29
C GLU A 99 21.20 0.78 -14.22
N ARG A 100 20.85 1.17 -12.97
CA ARG A 100 21.78 1.14 -11.84
C ARG A 100 21.56 -0.12 -11.01
N THR A 101 22.63 -0.70 -10.51
CA THR A 101 22.55 -1.79 -9.54
C THR A 101 22.22 -1.22 -8.16
N THR A 102 21.42 -1.95 -7.40
CA THR A 102 21.11 -1.62 -6.00
C THR A 102 20.89 -2.89 -5.19
N THR A 103 21.08 -2.81 -3.90
CA THR A 103 20.86 -3.90 -2.95
C THR A 103 19.67 -3.59 -2.02
N ILE A 104 19.18 -4.63 -1.33
CA ILE A 104 18.11 -4.48 -0.32
C ILE A 104 18.56 -3.49 0.75
N GLY A 105 19.80 -3.67 1.28
CA GLY A 105 20.33 -2.79 2.33
C GLY A 105 20.50 -1.35 1.87
N GLU A 106 20.95 -1.11 0.65
CA GLU A 106 21.08 0.22 0.07
C GLU A 106 19.71 0.88 -0.11
N SER A 107 18.70 0.12 -0.61
CA SER A 107 17.35 0.64 -0.79
C SER A 107 16.72 1.11 0.52
N TYR A 108 16.90 0.37 1.61
CA TYR A 108 16.48 0.79 2.94
C TYR A 108 17.35 1.92 3.51
N GLY A 109 18.66 1.88 3.26
CA GLY A 109 19.62 2.89 3.72
C GLY A 109 19.28 4.29 3.17
N ARG A 110 18.87 4.38 1.91
CA ARG A 110 18.47 5.64 1.26
C ARG A 110 17.21 6.27 1.84
N VAL A 111 16.35 5.46 2.45
CA VAL A 111 15.13 5.93 3.13
C VAL A 111 15.40 6.25 4.60
N LYS A 112 16.55 5.81 5.14
CA LYS A 112 16.96 6.07 6.54
C LYS A 112 16.99 7.59 6.82
N GLY A 113 16.43 7.99 7.96
CA GLY A 113 16.27 9.41 8.32
C GLY A 113 15.04 10.11 7.72
N ARG A 114 14.34 9.47 6.76
CA ARG A 114 13.14 10.01 6.10
C ARG A 114 11.86 9.22 6.41
N TYR A 115 11.95 8.17 7.25
CA TYR A 115 10.82 7.29 7.58
C TYR A 115 9.58 8.07 8.05
N GLY A 116 9.75 9.00 8.97
CA GLY A 116 8.65 9.82 9.49
C GLY A 116 7.95 10.62 8.39
N ARG A 117 8.69 11.14 7.41
CA ARG A 117 8.15 11.88 6.27
C ARG A 117 7.30 10.97 5.38
N VAL A 118 7.79 9.77 5.07
CA VAL A 118 7.08 8.79 4.21
C VAL A 118 5.81 8.31 4.91
N VAL A 119 5.91 7.93 6.19
CA VAL A 119 4.73 7.56 7.00
C VAL A 119 3.72 8.69 7.00
N TRP A 120 4.17 9.93 7.20
CA TRP A 120 3.30 11.11 7.23
C TRP A 120 2.62 11.39 5.88
N VAL A 121 3.30 11.16 4.75
CA VAL A 121 2.69 11.24 3.40
C VAL A 121 1.55 10.24 3.27
N ILE A 122 1.79 8.98 3.68
CA ILE A 122 0.78 7.92 3.59
C ILE A 122 -0.41 8.24 4.51
N VAL A 123 -0.16 8.68 5.74
CA VAL A 123 -1.21 9.08 6.68
C VAL A 123 -2.02 10.25 6.12
N GLN A 124 -1.36 11.27 5.58
CA GLN A 124 -2.06 12.41 4.96
C GLN A 124 -2.87 11.99 3.73
N ALA A 125 -2.33 11.12 2.87
CA ALA A 125 -3.03 10.62 1.70
C ALA A 125 -4.27 9.80 2.12
N ALA A 126 -4.12 8.91 3.10
CA ALA A 126 -5.20 8.11 3.66
C ALA A 126 -6.30 8.97 4.30
N LEU A 127 -5.91 9.90 5.18
CA LEU A 127 -6.89 10.81 5.80
C LEU A 127 -7.67 11.61 4.76
N ARG A 128 -7.00 12.18 3.77
CA ARG A 128 -7.66 12.96 2.72
C ARG A 128 -8.53 12.11 1.80
N SER A 129 -8.20 10.83 1.61
CA SER A 129 -8.98 9.92 0.77
C SER A 129 -10.21 9.37 1.50
N PHE A 130 -10.02 8.91 2.73
CA PHE A 130 -11.05 8.15 3.45
C PHE A 130 -11.88 9.00 4.41
N LEU A 131 -11.33 10.06 5.01
CA LEU A 131 -12.09 10.87 5.97
C LEU A 131 -13.37 11.48 5.37
N PRO A 132 -13.37 12.09 4.16
CA PRO A 132 -14.59 12.58 3.56
C PRO A 132 -15.62 11.47 3.29
N ALA A 133 -15.16 10.29 2.87
CA ALA A 133 -16.01 9.13 2.65
C ALA A 133 -16.65 8.63 3.96
N ILE A 134 -15.85 8.55 5.02
CA ILE A 134 -16.32 8.18 6.36
C ILE A 134 -17.35 9.19 6.88
N LEU A 135 -17.11 10.49 6.68
CA LEU A 135 -18.07 11.54 7.10
C LEU A 135 -19.42 11.39 6.40
N VAL A 136 -19.44 11.07 5.10
CA VAL A 136 -20.68 10.80 4.36
C VAL A 136 -21.44 9.62 4.98
N ILE A 137 -20.74 8.54 5.32
CA ILE A 137 -21.35 7.36 5.94
C ILE A 137 -21.88 7.68 7.35
N ILE A 138 -21.11 8.42 8.15
CA ILE A 138 -21.53 8.84 9.50
C ILE A 138 -22.80 9.71 9.44
N VAL A 139 -22.81 10.69 8.55
CA VAL A 139 -24.00 11.58 8.39
C VAL A 139 -25.21 10.75 7.97
N ALA A 140 -25.06 9.84 7.02
CA ALA A 140 -26.14 8.94 6.60
C ALA A 140 -26.62 8.05 7.76
N ALA A 141 -25.72 7.51 8.56
CA ALA A 141 -26.04 6.66 9.72
C ALA A 141 -26.77 7.44 10.84
N ILE A 142 -26.45 8.72 11.05
CA ILE A 142 -27.13 9.59 12.02
C ILE A 142 -28.54 9.95 11.54
N LEU A 143 -28.70 10.22 10.24
CA LEU A 143 -30.00 10.60 9.66
C LEU A 143 -30.97 9.42 9.52
N MET A 144 -30.45 8.17 9.44
CA MET A 144 -31.25 6.96 9.28
C MET A 144 -32.33 6.77 10.37
N PRO A 145 -32.02 6.84 11.70
CA PRO A 145 -33.02 6.65 12.73
C PRO A 145 -34.13 7.73 12.71
N LEU A 146 -33.77 8.95 12.27
CA LEU A 146 -34.77 10.04 12.09
C LEU A 146 -35.75 9.68 10.97
N ALA A 147 -35.26 9.22 9.83
CA ALA A 147 -36.08 8.81 8.69
C ALA A 147 -36.95 7.59 9.01
N ALA A 148 -36.42 6.63 9.80
CA ALA A 148 -37.10 5.39 10.16
C ALA A 148 -38.25 5.62 11.17
N LYS A 149 -38.10 6.57 12.12
CA LYS A 149 -39.09 6.84 13.19
C LYS A 149 -40.44 7.36 12.70
N GLY A 150 -40.50 8.07 11.56
CA GLY A 150 -41.70 8.69 11.04
C GLY A 150 -42.53 7.84 10.05
N GLY A 151 -41.99 6.72 9.52
CA GLY A 151 -42.53 6.09 8.32
C GLY A 151 -42.84 4.58 8.41
N GLY A 152 -42.73 3.93 9.58
CA GLY A 152 -42.96 2.48 9.69
C GLY A 152 -42.07 1.67 8.72
N LYS A 153 -42.63 0.64 8.05
CA LYS A 153 -41.88 -0.20 7.10
C LYS A 153 -41.39 0.59 5.87
N ALA A 154 -42.15 1.55 5.40
CA ALA A 154 -41.77 2.42 4.26
C ALA A 154 -40.62 3.37 4.64
N GLY A 155 -40.62 3.95 5.84
CA GLY A 155 -39.54 4.78 6.34
C GLY A 155 -38.24 3.99 6.51
N ALA A 156 -38.31 2.76 7.02
CA ALA A 156 -37.14 1.87 7.12
C ALA A 156 -36.56 1.50 5.74
N ALA A 157 -37.40 1.23 4.75
CA ALA A 157 -36.97 0.95 3.37
C ALA A 157 -36.28 2.17 2.74
N LEU A 158 -36.85 3.35 2.88
CA LEU A 158 -36.24 4.61 2.42
C LEU A 158 -34.89 4.88 3.08
N ALA A 159 -34.79 4.67 4.41
CA ALA A 159 -33.54 4.79 5.14
C ALA A 159 -32.47 3.83 4.62
N GLY A 160 -32.83 2.59 4.30
CA GLY A 160 -31.94 1.61 3.67
C GLY A 160 -31.42 2.06 2.30
N VAL A 161 -32.30 2.61 1.46
CA VAL A 161 -31.91 3.17 0.16
C VAL A 161 -30.93 4.35 0.32
N VAL A 162 -31.22 5.28 1.23
CA VAL A 162 -30.36 6.44 1.49
C VAL A 162 -28.96 6.00 1.94
N ILE A 163 -28.86 5.00 2.84
CA ILE A 163 -27.56 4.46 3.27
C ILE A 163 -26.85 3.76 2.12
N GLY A 164 -27.56 2.95 1.32
CA GLY A 164 -26.98 2.30 0.16
C GLY A 164 -26.38 3.31 -0.83
N LEU A 165 -27.10 4.38 -1.12
CA LEU A 165 -26.59 5.47 -1.96
C LEU A 165 -25.40 6.20 -1.33
N ALA A 166 -25.45 6.47 -0.02
CA ALA A 166 -24.35 7.11 0.70
C ALA A 166 -23.07 6.26 0.66
N ILE A 167 -23.18 4.93 0.80
CA ILE A 167 -22.04 4.02 0.68
C ILE A 167 -21.46 4.06 -0.74
N ILE A 168 -22.30 4.05 -1.77
CA ILE A 168 -21.84 4.13 -3.17
C ILE A 168 -21.12 5.46 -3.41
N VAL A 169 -21.70 6.58 -2.99
CA VAL A 169 -21.08 7.91 -3.13
C VAL A 169 -19.76 7.97 -2.36
N ALA A 170 -19.72 7.47 -1.13
CA ALA A 170 -18.51 7.41 -0.31
C ALA A 170 -17.41 6.55 -0.97
N ALA A 171 -17.77 5.40 -1.55
CA ALA A 171 -16.84 4.53 -2.24
C ALA A 171 -16.25 5.19 -3.49
N ILE A 172 -17.09 5.81 -4.33
CA ILE A 172 -16.63 6.53 -5.54
C ILE A 172 -15.74 7.71 -5.15
N MET A 173 -16.15 8.51 -4.17
CA MET A 173 -15.39 9.66 -3.70
C MET A 173 -14.05 9.23 -3.11
N GLY A 174 -14.03 8.21 -2.27
CA GLY A 174 -12.81 7.65 -1.69
C GLY A 174 -11.86 7.12 -2.77
N LEU A 175 -12.37 6.41 -3.76
CA LEU A 175 -11.61 5.90 -4.90
C LEU A 175 -10.99 7.05 -5.71
N VAL A 176 -11.77 8.06 -6.09
CA VAL A 176 -11.27 9.21 -6.87
C VAL A 176 -10.18 9.97 -6.11
N LEU A 177 -10.36 10.18 -4.80
CA LEU A 177 -9.36 10.83 -3.96
C LEU A 177 -8.12 9.95 -3.78
N TYR A 178 -8.28 8.64 -3.61
CA TYR A 178 -7.18 7.69 -3.52
C TYR A 178 -6.31 7.70 -4.79
N LEU A 179 -6.93 7.66 -5.97
CA LEU A 179 -6.21 7.76 -7.25
C LEU A 179 -5.49 9.10 -7.42
N ARG A 180 -6.07 10.18 -6.89
CA ARG A 180 -5.47 11.51 -6.90
C ARG A 180 -4.17 11.58 -6.08
N TYR A 181 -4.04 10.78 -5.03
CA TYR A 181 -2.88 10.75 -4.14
C TYR A 181 -1.95 9.55 -4.37
N ALA A 182 -2.24 8.72 -5.36
CA ALA A 182 -1.53 7.48 -5.65
C ALA A 182 -0.01 7.66 -5.88
N LEU A 183 0.38 8.78 -6.46
CA LEU A 183 1.77 9.11 -6.80
C LEU A 183 2.49 9.91 -5.71
N ALA A 184 1.89 10.08 -4.52
CA ALA A 184 2.47 10.91 -3.46
C ALA A 184 3.74 10.28 -2.84
N VAL A 185 3.78 8.96 -2.69
CA VAL A 185 4.95 8.27 -2.16
C VAL A 185 6.12 8.32 -3.14
N PRO A 186 5.99 7.97 -4.43
CA PRO A 186 7.05 8.17 -5.41
C PRO A 186 7.55 9.62 -5.47
N ALA A 187 6.66 10.60 -5.48
CA ALA A 187 7.03 12.02 -5.49
C ALA A 187 7.84 12.40 -4.24
N CYS A 188 7.41 11.97 -3.05
CA CYS A 188 8.12 12.27 -1.81
C CYS A 188 9.53 11.67 -1.75
N VAL A 189 9.66 10.42 -2.21
CA VAL A 189 10.92 9.66 -2.12
C VAL A 189 11.93 10.12 -3.17
N LEU A 190 11.47 10.32 -4.41
CA LEU A 190 12.34 10.59 -5.56
C LEU A 190 12.69 12.07 -5.72
N GLU A 191 11.79 12.98 -5.33
CA GLU A 191 12.04 14.44 -5.38
C GLU A 191 12.50 15.01 -4.02
N ASP A 192 12.59 14.18 -2.98
CA ASP A 192 13.00 14.58 -1.60
C ASP A 192 12.23 15.77 -1.02
N ILE A 193 10.94 15.88 -1.34
CA ILE A 193 10.09 16.99 -0.94
C ILE A 193 9.30 16.70 0.34
N LYS A 194 8.82 17.75 1.01
CA LYS A 194 7.97 17.65 2.20
C LYS A 194 6.64 16.96 1.87
N ALA A 195 6.03 16.31 2.85
CA ALA A 195 4.79 15.56 2.70
C ALA A 195 3.66 16.35 2.02
N SER A 196 3.43 17.60 2.42
CA SER A 196 2.38 18.45 1.83
C SER A 196 2.67 18.82 0.37
N ALA A 197 3.95 19.01 0.02
CA ALA A 197 4.37 19.25 -1.35
C ALA A 197 4.19 17.99 -2.21
N ALA A 198 4.54 16.80 -1.68
CA ALA A 198 4.37 15.52 -2.35
C ALA A 198 2.89 15.23 -2.67
N ILE A 199 1.97 15.56 -1.79
CA ILE A 199 0.53 15.48 -2.04
C ILE A 199 0.10 16.40 -3.19
N LYS A 200 0.53 17.66 -3.18
CA LYS A 200 0.23 18.61 -4.27
C LYS A 200 0.83 18.13 -5.60
N ARG A 201 2.04 17.60 -5.53
CA ARG A 201 2.76 17.03 -6.66
C ARG A 201 2.01 15.84 -7.26
N SER A 202 1.53 14.92 -6.43
CA SER A 202 0.71 13.79 -6.85
C SER A 202 -0.58 14.25 -7.55
N VAL A 203 -1.24 15.26 -7.01
CA VAL A 203 -2.44 15.85 -7.64
C VAL A 203 -2.16 16.39 -9.04
N PHE A 204 -1.04 17.07 -9.22
CA PHE A 204 -0.60 17.58 -10.53
C PHE A 204 -0.29 16.43 -11.50
N LEU A 205 0.52 15.46 -11.07
CA LEU A 205 0.93 14.34 -11.92
C LEU A 205 -0.23 13.40 -12.27
N SER A 206 -1.19 13.16 -11.36
CA SER A 206 -2.34 12.30 -11.62
C SER A 206 -3.45 12.96 -12.44
N ALA A 207 -3.42 14.29 -12.62
CA ALA A 207 -4.43 14.98 -13.41
C ALA A 207 -4.40 14.53 -14.88
N GLY A 208 -5.54 14.11 -15.42
CA GLY A 208 -5.67 13.60 -16.80
C GLY A 208 -5.29 12.13 -16.99
N SER A 209 -4.59 11.50 -16.02
CA SER A 209 -4.17 10.09 -16.11
C SER A 209 -4.83 9.16 -15.07
N ARG A 210 -5.86 9.65 -14.36
CA ARG A 210 -6.55 8.88 -13.31
C ARG A 210 -7.15 7.58 -13.82
N GLY A 211 -7.66 7.56 -15.05
CA GLY A 211 -8.18 6.35 -15.69
C GLY A 211 -7.09 5.29 -15.88
N GLN A 212 -5.91 5.68 -16.35
CA GLN A 212 -4.74 4.81 -16.48
C GLN A 212 -4.29 4.28 -15.12
N ILE A 213 -4.19 5.15 -14.12
CA ILE A 213 -3.85 4.75 -12.74
C ILE A 213 -4.88 3.77 -12.19
N PHE A 214 -6.17 4.01 -12.41
CA PHE A 214 -7.25 3.11 -11.99
C PHE A 214 -7.12 1.72 -12.62
N VAL A 215 -6.93 1.64 -13.94
CA VAL A 215 -6.78 0.35 -14.65
C VAL A 215 -5.58 -0.42 -14.11
N ILE A 216 -4.45 0.24 -13.90
CA ILE A 216 -3.24 -0.37 -13.33
C ILE A 216 -3.50 -0.89 -11.92
N TYR A 217 -4.11 -0.08 -11.03
CA TYR A 217 -4.46 -0.53 -9.69
C TYR A 217 -5.43 -1.70 -9.68
N PHE A 218 -6.43 -1.65 -10.55
CA PHE A 218 -7.44 -2.70 -10.67
C PHE A 218 -6.81 -4.04 -11.10
N LEU A 219 -5.96 -4.01 -12.14
CA LEU A 219 -5.27 -5.22 -12.62
C LEU A 219 -4.27 -5.75 -11.58
N MET A 220 -3.48 -4.87 -10.95
CA MET A 220 -2.58 -5.28 -9.88
C MET A 220 -3.34 -5.82 -8.66
N GLY A 221 -4.52 -5.25 -8.38
CA GLY A 221 -5.43 -5.73 -7.36
C GLY A 221 -5.94 -7.15 -7.63
N ILE A 222 -6.35 -7.44 -8.88
CA ILE A 222 -6.75 -8.79 -9.29
C ILE A 222 -5.60 -9.78 -9.11
N ILE A 223 -4.41 -9.44 -9.55
CA ILE A 223 -3.24 -10.31 -9.42
C ILE A 223 -2.90 -10.55 -7.95
N SER A 224 -2.89 -9.49 -7.14
CA SER A 224 -2.65 -9.60 -5.70
C SER A 224 -3.74 -10.44 -5.01
N PHE A 225 -4.99 -10.31 -5.42
CA PHE A 225 -6.10 -11.11 -4.96
C PHE A 225 -5.89 -12.60 -5.29
N ILE A 226 -5.57 -12.93 -6.54
CA ILE A 226 -5.30 -14.32 -6.97
C ILE A 226 -4.14 -14.91 -6.17
N VAL A 227 -3.02 -14.18 -6.05
CA VAL A 227 -1.85 -14.64 -5.29
C VAL A 227 -2.23 -14.87 -3.82
N THR A 228 -2.98 -13.94 -3.21
CA THR A 228 -3.40 -14.06 -1.81
C THR A 228 -4.27 -15.30 -1.59
N TRP A 229 -5.27 -15.52 -2.42
CA TRP A 229 -6.18 -16.66 -2.28
C TRP A 229 -5.52 -18.01 -2.61
N LEU A 230 -4.52 -18.02 -3.48
CA LEU A 230 -3.72 -19.22 -3.79
C LEU A 230 -3.05 -19.78 -2.51
N PHE A 231 -2.59 -18.91 -1.61
CA PHE A 231 -2.00 -19.31 -0.34
C PHE A 231 -3.03 -19.45 0.79
N MET A 232 -4.04 -18.56 0.81
CA MET A 232 -5.01 -18.51 1.89
C MET A 232 -6.00 -19.69 1.88
N ILE A 233 -6.42 -20.18 0.70
CA ILE A 233 -7.36 -21.30 0.65
C ILE A 233 -6.78 -22.58 1.28
N PRO A 234 -5.60 -23.07 0.86
CA PRO A 234 -5.00 -24.25 1.49
C PRO A 234 -4.72 -24.05 2.98
N ALA A 235 -4.24 -22.85 3.35
CA ALA A 235 -3.97 -22.54 4.75
C ALA A 235 -5.23 -22.51 5.61
N ALA A 236 -6.35 -21.99 5.09
CA ALA A 236 -7.62 -21.98 5.78
C ALA A 236 -8.17 -23.41 5.99
N MET A 237 -8.00 -24.30 5.00
CA MET A 237 -8.38 -25.71 5.13
C MET A 237 -7.55 -26.41 6.22
N LEU A 238 -6.22 -26.21 6.25
CA LEU A 238 -5.34 -26.74 7.28
C LEU A 238 -5.65 -26.15 8.66
N ALA A 239 -5.90 -24.85 8.72
CA ALA A 239 -6.28 -24.17 9.94
C ALA A 239 -7.61 -24.72 10.51
N ALA A 240 -8.62 -24.94 9.66
CA ALA A 240 -9.89 -25.52 10.06
C ALA A 240 -9.73 -26.96 10.59
N ALA A 241 -8.89 -27.76 9.96
CA ALA A 241 -8.62 -29.13 10.38
C ALA A 241 -7.90 -29.20 11.75
N THR A 242 -7.05 -28.22 12.06
CA THR A 242 -6.24 -28.20 13.28
C THR A 242 -6.83 -27.35 14.41
N ALA A 243 -7.78 -26.48 14.14
CA ALA A 243 -8.30 -25.46 15.08
C ALA A 243 -8.83 -26.06 16.41
N LYS A 244 -9.49 -27.25 16.36
CA LYS A 244 -10.03 -27.93 17.55
C LYS A 244 -8.93 -28.50 18.43
N GLY A 245 -7.84 -29.00 17.84
CA GLY A 245 -6.74 -29.64 18.58
C GLY A 245 -5.62 -28.67 18.95
N SER A 246 -5.31 -27.70 18.07
CA SER A 246 -4.24 -26.74 18.29
C SER A 246 -4.53 -25.42 17.59
N PRO A 247 -5.13 -24.43 18.28
CA PRO A 247 -5.33 -23.09 17.73
C PRO A 247 -4.02 -22.42 17.27
N ALA A 248 -2.90 -22.74 17.91
CA ALA A 248 -1.59 -22.22 17.53
C ALA A 248 -1.13 -22.71 16.13
N LEU A 249 -1.38 -23.99 15.80
CA LEU A 249 -1.12 -24.50 14.46
C LEU A 249 -2.02 -23.85 13.41
N ALA A 250 -3.29 -23.63 13.72
CA ALA A 250 -4.21 -22.92 12.84
C ALA A 250 -3.73 -21.48 12.55
N ALA A 251 -3.28 -20.76 13.58
CA ALA A 251 -2.70 -19.42 13.44
C ALA A 251 -1.37 -19.43 12.64
N LEU A 252 -0.55 -20.46 12.82
CA LEU A 252 0.70 -20.63 12.06
C LEU A 252 0.42 -20.79 10.56
N PHE A 253 -0.53 -21.65 10.15
CA PHE A 253 -0.86 -21.85 8.75
C PHE A 253 -1.37 -20.57 8.10
N THR A 254 -2.30 -19.85 8.73
CA THR A 254 -2.83 -18.61 8.22
C THR A 254 -1.77 -17.49 8.22
N GLY A 255 -0.93 -17.44 9.24
CA GLY A 255 0.18 -16.48 9.33
C GLY A 255 1.23 -16.68 8.25
N LEU A 256 1.66 -17.92 8.01
CA LEU A 256 2.60 -18.24 6.92
C LEU A 256 2.02 -17.95 5.55
N ALA A 257 0.75 -18.25 5.32
CA ALA A 257 0.08 -17.91 4.06
C ALA A 257 0.04 -16.40 3.82
N GLY A 258 -0.31 -15.62 4.85
CA GLY A 258 -0.28 -14.15 4.79
C GLY A 258 1.12 -13.58 4.55
N PHE A 259 2.12 -14.17 5.20
CA PHE A 259 3.53 -13.82 5.00
C PHE A 259 3.97 -14.07 3.55
N LEU A 260 3.71 -15.24 2.99
CA LEU A 260 4.06 -15.57 1.61
C LEU A 260 3.31 -14.69 0.62
N ALA A 261 2.01 -14.58 0.76
CA ALA A 261 1.17 -13.76 -0.12
C ALA A 261 1.61 -12.29 -0.09
N GLY A 262 1.82 -11.71 1.09
CA GLY A 262 2.26 -10.32 1.24
C GLY A 262 3.65 -10.05 0.66
N THR A 263 4.59 -10.98 0.84
CA THR A 263 5.94 -10.87 0.28
C THR A 263 5.93 -10.92 -1.25
N LEU A 264 5.11 -11.79 -1.84
CA LEU A 264 5.05 -11.98 -3.29
C LEU A 264 4.22 -10.91 -3.98
N ALA A 265 3.05 -10.57 -3.46
CA ALA A 265 2.15 -9.62 -4.10
C ALA A 265 2.48 -8.15 -3.79
N GLY A 266 3.07 -7.87 -2.60
CA GLY A 266 3.31 -6.52 -2.10
C GLY A 266 4.06 -5.58 -3.05
N PRO A 267 5.19 -6.00 -3.67
CA PRO A 267 5.97 -5.11 -4.52
C PRO A 267 5.29 -4.73 -5.83
N ILE A 268 4.42 -5.59 -6.37
CA ILE A 268 3.92 -5.48 -7.75
C ILE A 268 3.23 -4.14 -8.00
N ALA A 269 2.29 -3.76 -7.13
CA ALA A 269 1.59 -2.49 -7.25
C ALA A 269 2.51 -1.28 -7.10
N THR A 270 3.50 -1.34 -6.20
CA THR A 270 4.46 -0.26 -5.98
C THR A 270 5.38 -0.07 -7.17
N ILE A 271 5.83 -1.16 -7.81
CA ILE A 271 6.63 -1.11 -9.04
C ILE A 271 5.82 -0.42 -10.14
N ALA A 272 4.56 -0.88 -10.36
CA ALA A 272 3.68 -0.32 -11.38
C ALA A 272 3.47 1.18 -11.19
N LEU A 273 3.17 1.63 -9.96
CA LEU A 273 2.97 3.05 -9.65
C LEU A 273 4.23 3.89 -9.80
N SER A 274 5.39 3.32 -9.49
CA SER A 274 6.66 4.00 -9.71
C SER A 274 6.91 4.22 -11.20
N LEU A 275 6.57 3.25 -12.06
CA LEU A 275 6.65 3.39 -13.51
C LEU A 275 5.64 4.43 -14.03
N VAL A 276 4.41 4.43 -13.51
CA VAL A 276 3.42 5.48 -13.82
C VAL A 276 3.95 6.86 -13.44
N TYR A 277 4.60 6.99 -12.29
CA TYR A 277 5.20 8.26 -11.86
C TYR A 277 6.24 8.76 -12.89
N PHE A 278 7.14 7.89 -13.36
CA PHE A 278 8.11 8.24 -14.40
C PHE A 278 7.42 8.58 -15.72
N ASP A 279 6.42 7.80 -16.16
CA ASP A 279 5.65 8.07 -17.38
C ASP A 279 4.98 9.45 -17.33
N GLN A 280 4.37 9.82 -16.19
CA GLN A 280 3.73 11.11 -16.04
C GLN A 280 4.73 12.27 -15.99
N ARG A 281 5.94 12.05 -15.48
CA ARG A 281 7.02 13.06 -15.55
C ARG A 281 7.51 13.27 -16.96
N VAL A 282 7.67 12.21 -17.75
CA VAL A 282 8.05 12.31 -19.17
C VAL A 282 6.99 13.10 -19.93
N ARG A 283 5.71 12.77 -19.75
CA ARG A 283 4.59 13.42 -20.45
C ARG A 283 4.39 14.89 -20.11
N LYS A 284 4.59 15.28 -18.85
CA LYS A 284 4.24 16.62 -18.35
C LYS A 284 5.41 17.55 -18.20
N GLU A 285 6.61 17.03 -18.07
CA GLU A 285 7.81 17.79 -17.72
C GLU A 285 8.97 17.58 -18.69
N ALA A 286 8.78 16.76 -19.74
CA ALA A 286 9.84 16.37 -20.65
C ALA A 286 11.10 15.87 -19.90
N PHE A 287 10.87 15.01 -18.91
CA PHE A 287 11.92 14.51 -18.01
C PHE A 287 13.03 13.75 -18.76
N ASP A 288 12.71 13.16 -19.90
CA ASP A 288 13.66 12.56 -20.85
C ASP A 288 14.66 13.58 -21.40
N LEU A 289 14.19 14.77 -21.79
CA LEU A 289 15.06 15.86 -22.26
C LEU A 289 15.95 16.39 -21.12
N GLN A 290 15.41 16.52 -19.90
CA GLN A 290 16.20 16.94 -18.75
C GLN A 290 17.35 15.95 -18.45
N LEU A 291 17.08 14.64 -18.56
CA LEU A 291 18.10 13.60 -18.38
C LEU A 291 19.17 13.65 -19.49
N MET A 292 18.76 13.88 -20.74
CA MET A 292 19.70 14.02 -21.86
C MET A 292 20.59 15.25 -21.71
N MET A 293 20.03 16.41 -21.34
CA MET A 293 20.79 17.63 -21.08
C MET A 293 21.77 17.45 -19.93
N ALA A 294 21.33 16.87 -18.81
CA ALA A 294 22.21 16.61 -17.66
C ALA A 294 23.37 15.67 -18.03
N ALA A 295 23.13 14.70 -18.93
CA ALA A 295 24.18 13.80 -19.41
C ALA A 295 25.20 14.51 -20.31
N VAL A 296 24.77 15.49 -21.11
CA VAL A 296 25.65 16.32 -21.98
C VAL A 296 26.44 17.34 -21.15
N ASP A 297 25.78 17.98 -20.19
CA ASP A 297 26.40 19.04 -19.36
C ASP A 297 27.26 18.48 -18.21
N GLY A 298 27.31 17.16 -18.00
CA GLY A 298 28.00 16.54 -16.86
C GLY A 298 27.44 16.94 -15.49
N THR A 299 26.24 17.54 -15.46
CA THR A 299 25.61 18.00 -14.23
C THR A 299 24.92 16.85 -13.48
N PRO A 300 24.93 16.84 -12.13
CA PRO A 300 24.19 15.83 -11.37
C PRO A 300 22.70 15.86 -11.74
N LEU A 301 22.09 14.69 -11.91
CA LEU A 301 20.67 14.55 -12.25
C LEU A 301 19.77 15.34 -11.28
N PRO A 302 18.71 15.99 -11.74
CA PRO A 302 17.72 16.61 -10.88
C PRO A 302 17.13 15.54 -9.93
N GLY A 303 17.39 15.69 -8.62
CA GLY A 303 17.08 14.69 -7.58
C GLY A 303 18.28 13.88 -7.07
N ALA A 304 19.42 13.87 -7.78
CA ALA A 304 20.65 13.21 -7.28
C ALA A 304 21.46 14.11 -6.33
N GLN A 305 21.22 15.43 -6.36
CA GLN A 305 21.91 16.41 -5.47
C GLN A 305 21.55 16.20 -3.99
N ALA A 306 20.41 15.63 -3.67
CA ALA A 306 20.05 15.29 -2.30
C ALA A 306 20.79 14.05 -1.74
N ALA A 307 21.51 13.32 -2.59
CA ALA A 307 22.19 12.07 -2.22
C ALA A 307 23.69 12.26 -1.92
N SER A 308 24.28 13.41 -2.24
CA SER A 308 25.70 13.69 -2.05
C SER A 308 26.01 14.66 -0.90
N ALA A 309 25.00 15.22 -0.24
CA ALA A 309 25.14 16.16 0.89
C ALA A 309 24.59 15.55 2.20
N GLY A 310 25.03 14.33 2.53
CA GLY A 310 24.67 13.67 3.78
C GLY A 310 25.70 12.66 4.20
#